data_40c463a7f427a730490431bd603b31aa
#
_entry.id   40c463a7f427a730490431bd603b31aa
#
_cell.length_a   1.000
_cell.length_b   1.000
_cell.length_c   1.000
_cell.angle_alpha   90.00
_cell.angle_beta   90.00
_cell.angle_gamma   90.00
#
_symmetry.space_group_name_H-M   'P 1'
#
loop_
_entity.id
_entity.type
_entity.pdbx_description
1 polymer ?
#
loop_
_entity_poly.entity_id
_entity_poly.type
_entity_poly.pdbx_seq_one_letter_code
_entity_poly.pdbx_strand_id
1 'polypeptide(L)'
;NFSSKINYKKLVLKYKNDDLKEFLPKYEENVEFKDGEILFKLSKNKYSLSGQTKYLYNNNYEKFKFSLNKNKNIKFDFLVNLDKSDLKLDFLEFNKNKNSNSSLKLIGSLSKNNDIRLKELIFKNNKNLFHIKNLYLDKNFKITNITEFKLDFTNNNKIRNSINFKKKDKYYFLTGSSFDFSGYL
;
A
#
# COMPACT_ATOMS: atom_id res chain seq x y z
N ASN A 1 -25.13 4.39 -20.30
CA ASN A 1 -24.36 4.87 -19.14
C ASN A 1 -25.22 4.76 -17.89
N PHE A 2 -24.67 4.16 -16.86
CA PHE A 2 -25.33 4.03 -15.55
C PHE A 2 -24.42 4.61 -14.48
N SER A 3 -25.00 5.31 -13.50
CA SER A 3 -24.27 5.82 -12.33
C SER A 3 -25.12 5.62 -11.09
N SER A 4 -24.51 5.15 -10.03
CA SER A 4 -25.16 4.94 -8.73
C SER A 4 -24.25 5.38 -7.60
N LYS A 5 -24.83 6.00 -6.59
CA LYS A 5 -24.19 6.32 -5.32
C LYS A 5 -24.75 5.39 -4.25
N ILE A 6 -23.89 4.68 -3.57
CA ILE A 6 -24.25 3.73 -2.52
C ILE A 6 -23.64 4.25 -1.22
N ASN A 7 -24.49 4.42 -0.21
CA ASN A 7 -24.05 4.72 1.15
C ASN A 7 -24.35 3.50 2.03
N TYR A 8 -23.42 3.12 2.87
CA TYR A 8 -23.61 2.02 3.80
C TYR A 8 -23.07 2.37 5.20
N LYS A 9 -23.74 1.84 6.22
CA LYS A 9 -23.31 2.01 7.60
C LYS A 9 -22.24 1.00 8.00
N LYS A 10 -22.40 -0.25 7.54
CA LYS A 10 -21.47 -1.35 7.85
C LYS A 10 -21.40 -2.32 6.68
N LEU A 11 -20.19 -2.76 6.37
CA LEU A 11 -19.87 -3.82 5.41
C LEU A 11 -18.75 -4.68 6.00
N VAL A 12 -18.88 -5.99 5.94
CA VAL A 12 -17.84 -6.91 6.35
C VAL A 12 -17.39 -7.72 5.15
N LEU A 13 -16.10 -7.69 4.84
CA LEU A 13 -15.50 -8.51 3.80
C LEU A 13 -14.58 -9.53 4.44
N LYS A 14 -14.77 -10.80 4.08
CA LYS A 14 -13.85 -11.85 4.48
C LYS A 14 -12.71 -11.94 3.47
N TYR A 15 -11.50 -11.73 3.92
CA TYR A 15 -10.29 -11.86 3.11
C TYR A 15 -9.22 -12.60 3.89
N LYS A 16 -8.96 -13.84 3.52
CA LYS A 16 -7.92 -14.65 4.16
C LYS A 16 -6.60 -14.42 3.43
N ASN A 17 -5.63 -13.85 4.12
CA ASN A 17 -4.26 -13.72 3.64
C ASN A 17 -3.30 -13.70 4.83
N ASP A 18 -2.65 -14.82 5.07
CA ASP A 18 -1.77 -14.98 6.23
C ASP A 18 -0.48 -14.14 6.09
N ASP A 19 -0.04 -13.86 4.85
CA ASP A 19 1.15 -13.03 4.59
C ASP A 19 0.97 -11.59 5.11
N LEU A 20 -0.28 -11.10 5.18
CA LEU A 20 -0.54 -9.78 5.74
C LEU A 20 -0.23 -9.69 7.25
N LYS A 21 -0.25 -10.79 7.97
CA LYS A 21 0.06 -10.83 9.42
C LYS A 21 1.53 -10.51 9.70
N GLU A 22 2.43 -10.81 8.76
CA GLU A 22 3.84 -10.44 8.86
C GLU A 22 4.02 -8.92 8.93
N PHE A 23 3.21 -8.17 8.18
CA PHE A 23 3.29 -6.70 8.11
C PHE A 23 2.32 -6.02 9.08
N LEU A 24 1.15 -6.62 9.27
CA LEU A 24 0.07 -6.12 10.12
C LEU A 24 -0.24 -7.14 11.21
N PRO A 25 0.46 -7.12 12.35
CA PRO A 25 0.38 -8.17 13.38
C PRO A 25 -1.02 -8.40 13.97
N LYS A 26 -1.91 -7.39 13.86
CA LYS A 26 -3.31 -7.47 14.33
C LYS A 26 -4.30 -7.63 13.19
N TYR A 27 -3.86 -8.10 12.02
CA TYR A 27 -4.75 -8.35 10.89
C TYR A 27 -5.74 -9.48 11.21
N GLU A 28 -7.01 -9.23 10.90
CA GLU A 28 -8.11 -10.19 11.00
C GLU A 28 -8.68 -10.48 9.62
N GLU A 29 -9.10 -11.73 9.38
CA GLU A 29 -9.68 -12.14 8.09
C GLU A 29 -10.99 -11.40 7.75
N ASN A 30 -11.75 -11.02 8.77
CA ASN A 30 -12.98 -10.25 8.63
C ASN A 30 -12.66 -8.76 8.72
N VAL A 31 -12.50 -8.12 7.56
CA VAL A 31 -12.27 -6.67 7.50
C VAL A 31 -13.60 -5.95 7.53
N GLU A 32 -13.87 -5.25 8.61
CA GLU A 32 -15.06 -4.43 8.77
C GLU A 32 -14.84 -3.02 8.20
N PHE A 33 -15.78 -2.58 7.38
CA PHE A 33 -15.85 -1.22 6.86
C PHE A 33 -17.10 -0.51 7.40
N LYS A 34 -16.98 0.78 7.70
CA LYS A 34 -18.03 1.59 8.28
C LYS A 34 -18.15 2.96 7.63
N ASP A 35 -19.37 3.50 7.64
CA ASP A 35 -19.67 4.85 7.15
C ASP A 35 -19.10 5.09 5.73
N GLY A 36 -19.39 4.16 4.82
CA GLY A 36 -18.86 4.18 3.48
C GLY A 36 -19.75 4.86 2.47
N GLU A 37 -19.11 5.55 1.53
CA GLU A 37 -19.71 6.11 0.34
C GLU A 37 -19.02 5.54 -0.89
N ILE A 38 -19.77 4.98 -1.83
CA ILE A 38 -19.28 4.39 -3.07
C ILE A 38 -20.00 5.02 -4.24
N LEU A 39 -19.26 5.54 -5.20
CA LEU A 39 -19.75 5.96 -6.50
C LEU A 39 -19.38 4.89 -7.54
N PHE A 40 -20.39 4.27 -8.11
CA PHE A 40 -20.25 3.32 -9.21
C PHE A 40 -20.69 3.97 -10.52
N LYS A 41 -19.88 3.82 -11.58
CA LYS A 41 -20.23 4.25 -12.94
C LYS A 41 -19.95 3.11 -13.90
N LEU A 42 -20.91 2.85 -14.79
CA LEU A 42 -20.80 1.86 -15.85
C LEU A 42 -21.04 2.52 -17.21
N SER A 43 -20.17 2.29 -18.16
CA SER A 43 -20.28 2.77 -19.53
C SER A 43 -19.73 1.74 -20.50
N LYS A 44 -20.60 1.13 -21.34
CA LYS A 44 -20.26 0.03 -22.24
C LYS A 44 -19.44 -1.06 -21.49
N ASN A 45 -18.18 -1.25 -21.87
CA ASN A 45 -17.29 -2.25 -21.28
C ASN A 45 -16.33 -1.68 -20.23
N LYS A 46 -16.64 -0.48 -19.71
CA LYS A 46 -15.80 0.21 -18.72
C LYS A 46 -16.60 0.43 -17.45
N TYR A 47 -16.00 0.18 -16.31
CA TYR A 47 -16.59 0.59 -15.04
C TYR A 47 -15.58 1.34 -14.19
N SER A 48 -16.08 2.23 -13.36
CA SER A 48 -15.31 2.86 -12.31
C SER A 48 -16.05 2.71 -10.98
N LEU A 49 -15.26 2.50 -9.95
CA LEU A 49 -15.68 2.43 -8.56
C LEU A 49 -14.77 3.35 -7.76
N SER A 50 -15.33 4.33 -7.07
CA SER A 50 -14.55 5.21 -6.20
C SER A 50 -15.31 5.50 -4.94
N GLY A 51 -14.58 5.80 -3.86
CA GLY A 51 -15.25 6.08 -2.60
C GLY A 51 -14.31 6.30 -1.46
N GLN A 52 -14.92 6.47 -0.30
CA GLN A 52 -14.24 6.58 0.97
C GLN A 52 -15.02 5.84 2.05
N THR A 53 -14.29 5.32 3.02
CA THR A 53 -14.85 4.56 4.13
C THR A 53 -13.89 4.61 5.32
N LYS A 54 -14.32 4.07 6.45
CA LYS A 54 -13.45 3.73 7.57
C LYS A 54 -13.31 2.22 7.62
N TYR A 55 -12.13 1.69 7.85
CA TYR A 55 -11.89 0.27 8.10
C TYR A 55 -11.48 0.04 9.54
N LEU A 56 -11.87 -1.10 10.09
CA LEU A 56 -11.53 -1.50 11.46
C LEU A 56 -10.20 -2.24 11.46
N TYR A 57 -9.26 -1.76 12.25
CA TYR A 57 -8.02 -2.46 12.56
C TYR A 57 -7.73 -2.35 14.06
N ASN A 58 -7.57 -3.50 14.73
CA ASN A 58 -7.24 -3.57 16.15
C ASN A 58 -8.09 -2.61 17.02
N ASN A 59 -9.42 -2.72 16.90
CA ASN A 59 -10.45 -1.92 17.60
C ASN A 59 -10.42 -0.42 17.29
N ASN A 60 -9.76 0.01 16.22
CA ASN A 60 -9.73 1.40 15.79
C ASN A 60 -10.20 1.54 14.35
N TYR A 61 -10.99 2.57 14.10
CA TYR A 61 -11.39 2.92 12.73
C TYR A 61 -10.41 3.91 12.13
N GLU A 62 -9.95 3.60 10.90
CA GLU A 62 -9.06 4.42 10.11
C GLU A 62 -9.67 4.72 8.73
N LYS A 63 -9.24 5.81 8.10
CA LYS A 63 -9.79 6.24 6.82
C LYS A 63 -9.15 5.45 5.67
N PHE A 64 -9.99 5.08 4.71
CA PHE A 64 -9.61 4.48 3.45
C PHE A 64 -10.31 5.18 2.30
N LYS A 65 -9.54 5.64 1.32
CA LYS A 65 -10.05 6.18 0.06
C LYS A 65 -9.58 5.29 -1.08
N PHE A 66 -10.43 5.08 -2.06
CA PHE A 66 -10.12 4.22 -3.18
C PHE A 66 -10.72 4.71 -4.50
N SER A 67 -10.03 4.39 -5.58
CA SER A 67 -10.53 4.50 -6.94
C SER A 67 -10.07 3.28 -7.74
N LEU A 68 -11.01 2.65 -8.41
CA LEU A 68 -10.81 1.52 -9.33
C LEU A 68 -11.40 1.89 -10.69
N ASN A 69 -10.65 1.72 -11.74
CA ASN A 69 -11.11 1.97 -13.10
C ASN A 69 -10.76 0.76 -13.97
N LYS A 70 -11.77 0.07 -14.50
CA LYS A 70 -11.57 -1.04 -15.43
C LYS A 70 -11.88 -0.63 -16.85
N ASN A 71 -10.89 -0.87 -17.71
CA ASN A 71 -11.01 -0.88 -19.16
C ASN A 71 -10.39 -2.23 -19.65
N LYS A 72 -9.23 -2.22 -20.29
CA LYS A 72 -8.44 -3.45 -20.58
C LYS A 72 -7.82 -4.02 -19.31
N ASN A 73 -7.25 -3.16 -18.48
CA ASN A 73 -6.68 -3.47 -17.16
C ASN A 73 -7.49 -2.79 -16.06
N ILE A 74 -7.36 -3.26 -14.84
CA ILE A 74 -7.88 -2.57 -13.65
C ILE A 74 -6.80 -1.60 -13.18
N LYS A 75 -7.08 -0.30 -13.21
CA LYS A 75 -6.24 0.72 -12.58
C LYS A 75 -6.78 1.01 -11.19
N PHE A 76 -5.90 1.21 -10.23
CA PHE A 76 -6.27 1.52 -8.85
C PHE A 76 -5.44 2.68 -8.28
N ASP A 77 -6.08 3.42 -7.38
CA ASP A 77 -5.48 4.44 -6.53
C ASP A 77 -6.07 4.28 -5.12
N PHE A 78 -5.23 3.93 -4.15
CA PHE A 78 -5.61 3.68 -2.77
C PHE A 78 -4.85 4.62 -1.84
N LEU A 79 -5.55 5.19 -0.89
CA LEU A 79 -4.98 5.95 0.22
C LEU A 79 -5.53 5.40 1.53
N VAL A 80 -4.64 4.82 2.31
CA VAL A 80 -4.93 4.18 3.59
C VAL A 80 -4.29 5.03 4.70
N ASN A 81 -5.09 5.50 5.64
CA ASN A 81 -4.58 6.08 6.87
C ASN A 81 -4.16 4.93 7.80
N LEU A 82 -3.02 5.07 8.47
CA LEU A 82 -2.44 4.05 9.36
C LEU A 82 -2.06 4.63 10.73
N ASP A 83 -2.64 5.77 11.14
CA ASP A 83 -2.24 6.46 12.37
C ASP A 83 -2.34 5.57 13.61
N LYS A 84 -3.42 4.79 13.68
CA LYS A 84 -3.73 3.91 14.83
C LYS A 84 -3.30 2.46 14.63
N SER A 85 -2.81 2.13 13.44
CA SER A 85 -2.30 0.79 13.11
C SER A 85 -0.84 0.66 13.55
N ASP A 86 -0.44 -0.55 13.94
CA ASP A 86 0.94 -0.96 14.04
C ASP A 86 1.36 -1.59 12.69
N LEU A 87 2.61 -1.39 12.30
CA LEU A 87 3.19 -1.97 11.10
C LEU A 87 4.59 -2.47 11.45
N LYS A 88 4.93 -3.66 10.94
CA LYS A 88 6.21 -4.30 11.16
C LYS A 88 6.86 -4.62 9.83
N LEU A 89 8.10 -4.19 9.65
CA LEU A 89 8.93 -4.48 8.48
C LEU A 89 10.25 -5.06 8.99
N ASP A 90 10.25 -6.36 9.32
CA ASP A 90 11.37 -7.03 9.97
C ASP A 90 12.64 -6.96 9.14
N PHE A 91 12.52 -7.12 7.82
CA PHE A 91 13.64 -7.01 6.89
C PHE A 91 14.31 -5.62 6.85
N LEU A 92 13.71 -4.60 7.45
CA LEU A 92 14.28 -3.25 7.62
C LEU A 92 14.51 -2.91 9.09
N GLU A 93 14.25 -3.85 10.00
CA GLU A 93 14.23 -3.58 11.44
C GLU A 93 13.41 -2.35 11.79
N PHE A 94 12.27 -2.15 11.09
CA PHE A 94 11.43 -0.99 11.25
C PHE A 94 10.07 -1.37 11.82
N ASN A 95 9.72 -0.76 12.95
CA ASN A 95 8.41 -0.88 13.56
C ASN A 95 7.75 0.50 13.64
N LYS A 96 6.53 0.58 13.09
CA LYS A 96 5.66 1.72 13.30
C LYS A 96 4.71 1.42 14.46
N ASN A 97 4.79 2.21 15.50
CA ASN A 97 3.87 2.13 16.64
C ASN A 97 2.56 2.87 16.34
N LYS A 98 1.50 2.51 17.08
CA LYS A 98 0.23 3.24 17.09
C LYS A 98 0.43 4.72 17.41
N ASN A 99 -0.59 5.53 17.04
CA ASN A 99 -0.67 6.96 17.34
C ASN A 99 0.49 7.77 16.73
N SER A 100 0.96 7.36 15.57
CA SER A 100 1.92 8.11 14.76
C SER A 100 1.30 8.47 13.42
N ASN A 101 1.39 9.73 13.00
CA ASN A 101 0.85 10.20 11.73
C ASN A 101 1.42 9.40 10.57
N SER A 102 0.57 8.61 9.90
CA SER A 102 1.01 7.68 8.88
C SER A 102 -0.03 7.40 7.81
N SER A 103 0.46 7.19 6.61
CA SER A 103 -0.37 6.86 5.45
C SER A 103 0.36 5.97 4.46
N LEU A 104 -0.40 5.13 3.77
CA LEU A 104 0.05 4.33 2.65
C LEU A 104 -0.74 4.73 1.41
N LYS A 105 -0.04 5.15 0.37
CA LYS A 105 -0.61 5.42 -0.95
C LYS A 105 -0.11 4.38 -1.96
N LEU A 106 -1.03 3.79 -2.71
CA LEU A 106 -0.76 2.80 -3.74
C LEU A 106 -1.43 3.23 -5.04
N ILE A 107 -0.65 3.46 -6.09
CA ILE A 107 -1.16 3.73 -7.44
C ILE A 107 -0.63 2.65 -8.37
N GLY A 108 -1.53 2.00 -9.10
CA GLY A 108 -1.08 0.92 -9.97
C GLY A 108 -2.13 0.39 -10.92
N SER A 109 -1.82 -0.78 -11.47
CA SER A 109 -2.73 -1.52 -12.32
C SER A 109 -2.52 -3.02 -12.18
N LEU A 110 -3.61 -3.77 -12.36
CA LEU A 110 -3.65 -5.21 -12.48
C LEU A 110 -3.94 -5.56 -13.94
N SER A 111 -3.08 -6.38 -14.54
CA SER A 111 -3.26 -6.89 -15.90
C SER A 111 -4.28 -8.03 -15.95
N LYS A 112 -4.66 -8.46 -17.16
CA LYS A 112 -5.49 -9.65 -17.34
C LYS A 112 -4.82 -10.96 -16.87
N ASN A 113 -3.49 -10.98 -16.86
CA ASN A 113 -2.69 -12.15 -16.42
C ASN A 113 -2.40 -12.12 -14.91
N ASN A 114 -3.05 -11.22 -14.17
CA ASN A 114 -2.84 -10.96 -12.75
C ASN A 114 -1.44 -10.40 -12.39
N ASP A 115 -0.70 -9.86 -13.38
CA ASP A 115 0.52 -9.13 -13.07
C ASP A 115 0.17 -7.76 -12.49
N ILE A 116 0.89 -7.35 -11.46
CA ILE A 116 0.69 -6.07 -10.79
C ILE A 116 1.80 -5.11 -11.20
N ARG A 117 1.42 -3.93 -11.64
CA ARG A 117 2.32 -2.80 -11.80
C ARG A 117 1.96 -1.72 -10.79
N LEU A 118 2.79 -1.54 -9.78
CA LEU A 118 2.73 -0.38 -8.90
C LEU A 118 3.50 0.76 -9.56
N LYS A 119 2.77 1.75 -10.06
CA LYS A 119 3.36 2.99 -10.56
C LYS A 119 4.03 3.74 -9.41
N GLU A 120 3.38 3.74 -8.26
CA GLU A 120 3.84 4.42 -7.06
C GLU A 120 3.34 3.71 -5.81
N LEU A 121 4.24 3.47 -4.85
CA LEU A 121 3.96 3.09 -3.49
C LEU A 121 4.65 4.11 -2.59
N ILE A 122 3.88 4.80 -1.75
CA ILE A 122 4.41 5.75 -0.76
C ILE A 122 3.88 5.38 0.60
N PHE A 123 4.76 5.00 1.50
CA PHE A 123 4.48 4.94 2.92
C PHE A 123 5.16 6.10 3.63
N LYS A 124 4.40 6.84 4.40
CA LYS A 124 4.88 7.94 5.26
C LYS A 124 4.53 7.64 6.70
N ASN A 125 5.47 7.86 7.59
CA ASN A 125 5.26 7.80 9.02
C ASN A 125 6.11 8.86 9.71
N ASN A 126 5.49 9.95 10.15
CA ASN A 126 6.20 11.11 10.69
C ASN A 126 7.30 11.60 9.71
N LYS A 127 8.58 11.43 10.11
CA LYS A 127 9.76 11.78 9.29
C LYS A 127 10.25 10.62 8.41
N ASN A 128 9.65 9.43 8.50
CA ASN A 128 10.05 8.27 7.73
C ASN A 128 9.32 8.24 6.39
N LEU A 129 10.03 7.87 5.34
CA LEU A 129 9.53 7.79 3.98
C LEU A 129 10.03 6.52 3.29
N PHE A 130 9.09 5.73 2.77
CA PHE A 130 9.35 4.63 1.85
C PHE A 130 8.63 4.97 0.55
N HIS A 131 9.37 5.19 -0.50
CA HIS A 131 8.83 5.57 -1.80
C HIS A 131 9.40 4.65 -2.88
N ILE A 132 8.54 3.90 -3.55
CA ILE A 132 8.89 2.96 -4.60
C ILE A 132 8.16 3.37 -5.88
N LYS A 133 8.86 3.39 -7.00
CA LYS A 133 8.28 3.69 -8.31
C LYS A 133 8.50 2.56 -9.30
N ASN A 134 7.47 2.31 -10.09
CA ASN A 134 7.46 1.31 -11.15
C ASN A 134 7.97 -0.06 -10.66
N LEU A 135 7.34 -0.57 -9.61
CA LEU A 135 7.51 -1.94 -9.15
C LEU A 135 6.58 -2.86 -9.95
N TYR A 136 7.16 -3.90 -10.53
CA TYR A 136 6.43 -4.92 -11.27
C TYR A 136 6.47 -6.24 -10.52
N LEU A 137 5.31 -6.82 -10.30
CA LEU A 137 5.14 -8.12 -9.67
C LEU A 137 4.43 -9.05 -10.65
N ASP A 138 4.87 -10.29 -10.74
CA ASP A 138 4.15 -11.33 -11.46
C ASP A 138 2.90 -11.81 -10.68
N LYS A 139 2.15 -12.74 -11.25
CA LYS A 139 0.96 -13.35 -10.64
C LYS A 139 1.22 -14.03 -9.29
N ASN A 140 2.47 -14.35 -8.97
CA ASN A 140 2.91 -14.97 -7.71
C ASN A 140 3.52 -13.95 -6.74
N PHE A 141 3.31 -12.65 -7.00
CA PHE A 141 3.88 -11.51 -6.24
C PHE A 141 5.40 -11.44 -6.25
N LYS A 142 6.08 -12.16 -7.14
CA LYS A 142 7.53 -12.08 -7.30
C LYS A 142 7.92 -10.78 -8.01
N ILE A 143 8.90 -10.06 -7.46
CA ILE A 143 9.43 -8.84 -8.09
C ILE A 143 10.15 -9.22 -9.39
N THR A 144 9.66 -8.67 -10.50
CA THR A 144 10.25 -8.85 -11.83
C THR A 144 11.02 -7.63 -12.31
N ASN A 145 10.64 -6.45 -11.83
CA ASN A 145 11.37 -5.21 -12.12
C ASN A 145 11.06 -4.15 -11.06
N ILE A 146 12.04 -3.27 -10.82
CA ILE A 146 11.90 -2.05 -10.03
C ILE A 146 12.77 -0.97 -10.67
N THR A 147 12.26 0.27 -10.77
CA THR A 147 13.05 1.34 -11.40
C THR A 147 13.62 2.35 -10.40
N GLU A 148 12.92 2.59 -9.31
CA GLU A 148 13.36 3.55 -8.31
C GLU A 148 12.77 3.20 -6.94
N PHE A 149 13.61 3.27 -5.91
CA PHE A 149 13.10 3.39 -4.55
C PHE A 149 13.94 4.40 -3.75
N LYS A 150 13.27 5.05 -2.84
CA LYS A 150 13.88 5.90 -1.81
C LYS A 150 13.40 5.42 -0.45
N LEU A 151 14.34 5.06 0.41
CA LEU A 151 14.10 4.70 1.80
C LEU A 151 14.81 5.74 2.68
N ASP A 152 14.07 6.39 3.54
CA ASP A 152 14.59 7.40 4.47
C ASP A 152 13.85 7.22 5.81
N PHE A 153 14.46 6.47 6.74
CA PHE A 153 13.81 6.04 7.96
C PHE A 153 14.79 5.83 9.10
N THR A 154 14.27 5.84 10.31
CA THR A 154 15.03 5.45 11.50
C THR A 154 14.55 4.07 11.93
N ASN A 155 15.48 3.10 12.03
CA ASN A 155 15.16 1.73 12.42
C ASN A 155 14.97 1.58 13.94
N ASN A 156 14.70 0.36 14.41
CA ASN A 156 14.48 0.05 15.83
C ASN A 156 15.74 0.34 16.69
N ASN A 157 16.93 0.23 16.10
CA ASN A 157 18.22 0.53 16.73
C ASN A 157 18.52 2.03 16.78
N LYS A 158 17.56 2.89 16.38
CA LYS A 158 17.68 4.34 16.31
C LYS A 158 18.71 4.84 15.28
N ILE A 159 19.08 4.00 14.34
CA ILE A 159 20.00 4.34 13.24
C ILE A 159 19.19 4.92 12.09
N ARG A 160 19.60 6.10 11.61
CA ARG A 160 19.00 6.71 10.41
C ARG A 160 19.53 6.02 9.18
N ASN A 161 18.59 5.49 8.37
CA ASN A 161 18.84 4.87 7.10
C ASN A 161 18.39 5.78 5.98
N SER A 162 19.26 6.02 4.99
CA SER A 162 18.92 6.84 3.82
C SER A 162 19.53 6.21 2.58
N ILE A 163 18.68 5.63 1.74
CA ILE A 163 19.07 4.95 0.51
C ILE A 163 18.20 5.43 -0.64
N ASN A 164 18.84 5.67 -1.78
CA ASN A 164 18.17 5.87 -3.05
C ASN A 164 18.71 4.84 -4.04
N PHE A 165 17.79 4.11 -4.66
CA PHE A 165 18.09 3.21 -5.76
C PHE A 165 17.42 3.76 -7.02
N LYS A 166 18.16 3.75 -8.14
CA LYS A 166 17.64 4.17 -9.43
C LYS A 166 18.21 3.32 -10.54
N LYS A 167 17.33 2.77 -11.37
CA LYS A 167 17.69 2.11 -12.63
C LYS A 167 17.72 3.14 -13.75
N LYS A 168 18.82 3.21 -14.48
CA LYS A 168 18.97 4.01 -15.69
C LYS A 168 19.53 3.12 -16.79
N ASP A 169 18.73 2.87 -17.80
CA ASP A 169 19.00 1.90 -18.85
C ASP A 169 19.29 0.50 -18.27
N LYS A 170 20.47 -0.07 -18.52
CA LYS A 170 20.93 -1.34 -17.97
C LYS A 170 21.72 -1.23 -16.66
N TYR A 171 21.94 0.00 -16.15
CA TYR A 171 22.72 0.23 -14.95
C TYR A 171 21.85 0.50 -13.74
N TYR A 172 22.36 0.16 -12.57
CA TYR A 172 21.73 0.41 -11.28
C TYR A 172 22.63 1.33 -10.47
N PHE A 173 22.04 2.40 -9.96
CA PHE A 173 22.72 3.37 -9.11
C PHE A 173 22.14 3.26 -7.72
N LEU A 174 23.01 2.99 -6.75
CA LEU A 174 22.68 3.00 -5.33
C LEU A 174 23.47 4.13 -4.68
N THR A 175 22.77 5.05 -4.03
CA THR A 175 23.33 6.19 -3.31
C THR A 175 22.67 6.30 -1.96
N GLY A 176 23.38 6.81 -0.97
CA GLY A 176 22.83 7.00 0.38
C GLY A 176 23.88 7.51 1.32
N SER A 177 23.46 8.04 2.46
CA SER A 177 24.38 8.51 3.51
C SER A 177 24.68 7.44 4.56
N SER A 178 23.75 6.53 4.79
CA SER A 178 23.87 5.47 5.79
C SER A 178 22.88 4.35 5.53
N PHE A 179 23.26 3.13 5.85
CA PHE A 179 22.38 1.98 5.90
C PHE A 179 22.89 0.97 6.92
N ASP A 180 22.01 0.57 7.84
CA ASP A 180 22.31 -0.46 8.83
C ASP A 180 22.06 -1.84 8.23
N PHE A 181 23.11 -2.63 8.08
CA PHE A 181 23.08 -4.00 7.58
C PHE A 181 23.11 -5.05 8.70
N SER A 182 23.11 -4.64 9.97
CA SER A 182 23.27 -5.57 11.10
C SER A 182 22.22 -6.68 11.17
N GLY A 183 21.01 -6.38 10.72
CA GLY A 183 19.91 -7.38 10.65
C GLY A 183 20.03 -8.39 9.50
N TYR A 184 21.06 -8.29 8.64
CA TYR A 184 21.27 -9.18 7.48
C TYR A 184 22.52 -10.06 7.63
N LEU A 185 23.27 -9.92 8.71
CA LEU A 185 24.42 -10.70 9.07
C LEU A 185 24.08 -11.75 10.11
#